data_473d615531c79368c8a47214194fdb5a
#
_entry.id   473d615531c79368c8a47214194fdb5a
#
_cell.length_a   1.000
_cell.length_b   1.000
_cell.length_c   1.000
_cell.angle_alpha   90.00
_cell.angle_beta   90.00
_cell.angle_gamma   90.00
#
_symmetry.space_group_name_H-M   'P 1'
#
loop_
_entity.id
_entity.type
_entity.pdbx_description
1 polymer ?
#
loop_
_entity_poly.entity_id
_entity_poly.type
_entity_poly.pdbx_seq_one_letter_code
_entity_poly.pdbx_strand_id
1 'polypeptide(L)'
;MCGAVRYTITAPVEYVGYCHCSSCRQSSGSAFALFAGVKKVYLQITQGAVSMGNYVRNADTMAHFCRECSSVLFVAVRKGEYAHVQMGTLLKVPGIWPQSSIPKAVWADDITNGQPQFTEFPDWC
;
A
#
# COMPACT_ATOMS: atom_id res chain seq x y z
N MET A 1 -9.21 0.16 11.52
CA MET A 1 -10.66 0.34 11.71
C MET A 1 -11.16 -0.36 12.99
N CYS A 2 -11.41 -1.68 12.98
CA CYS A 2 -11.96 -2.39 14.18
C CYS A 2 -10.93 -2.65 15.31
N GLY A 3 -9.65 -2.55 15.05
CA GLY A 3 -8.58 -2.83 16.01
C GLY A 3 -8.24 -4.31 16.22
N ALA A 4 -8.91 -5.25 15.54
CA ALA A 4 -8.64 -6.67 15.65
C ALA A 4 -7.21 -7.04 15.24
N VAL A 5 -6.71 -6.40 14.18
CA VAL A 5 -5.31 -6.53 13.74
C VAL A 5 -4.56 -5.25 14.07
N ARG A 6 -3.37 -5.41 14.67
CA ARG A 6 -2.43 -4.31 14.92
C ARG A 6 -1.05 -4.67 14.41
N TYR A 7 -0.33 -3.69 13.96
CA TYR A 7 1.03 -3.84 13.46
C TYR A 7 1.88 -2.60 13.79
N THR A 8 3.18 -2.79 13.77
CA THR A 8 4.18 -1.74 13.98
C THR A 8 5.21 -1.77 12.86
N ILE A 9 5.65 -0.59 12.44
CA ILE A 9 6.76 -0.41 11.52
C ILE A 9 7.95 0.07 12.34
N THR A 10 9.05 -0.69 12.33
CA THR A 10 10.24 -0.47 13.18
C THR A 10 11.37 0.26 12.46
N ALA A 11 11.18 0.63 11.21
CA ALA A 11 12.15 1.41 10.42
C ALA A 11 11.45 2.58 9.71
N PRO A 12 12.19 3.58 9.25
CA PRO A 12 11.63 4.67 8.45
C PRO A 12 10.95 4.14 7.18
N VAL A 13 9.88 4.85 6.77
CA VAL A 13 9.25 4.67 5.46
C VAL A 13 10.26 5.12 4.40
N GLU A 14 10.50 4.27 3.40
CA GLU A 14 11.47 4.56 2.34
C GLU A 14 10.87 5.45 1.23
N TYR A 15 9.59 5.23 0.94
CA TYR A 15 8.85 6.02 -0.06
C TYR A 15 7.35 6.01 0.22
N VAL A 16 6.64 6.96 -0.37
CA VAL A 16 5.17 7.03 -0.35
C VAL A 16 4.68 7.22 -1.78
N GLY A 17 3.62 6.52 -2.17
CA GLY A 17 3.13 6.58 -3.54
C GLY A 17 1.61 6.51 -3.66
N TYR A 18 1.11 7.14 -4.72
CA TYR A 18 -0.24 6.92 -5.26
C TYR A 18 -0.16 5.90 -6.39
N CYS A 19 -0.87 4.79 -6.27
CA CYS A 19 -0.96 3.81 -7.35
C CYS A 19 -2.34 3.84 -8.01
N HIS A 20 -2.37 4.21 -9.28
CA HIS A 20 -3.58 4.34 -10.08
C HIS A 20 -3.86 3.09 -10.95
N CYS A 21 -3.06 2.03 -10.87
CA CYS A 21 -3.29 0.82 -11.64
C CYS A 21 -4.65 0.18 -11.33
N SER A 22 -5.20 -0.57 -12.26
CA SER A 22 -6.51 -1.21 -12.13
C SER A 22 -6.64 -2.07 -10.88
N SER A 23 -5.61 -2.87 -10.55
CA SER A 23 -5.60 -3.72 -9.36
C SER A 23 -5.67 -2.92 -8.06
N CYS A 24 -4.94 -1.80 -7.96
CA CYS A 24 -4.97 -0.95 -6.77
C CYS A 24 -6.32 -0.25 -6.61
N ARG A 25 -6.88 0.27 -7.71
CA ARG A 25 -8.21 0.89 -7.70
C ARG A 25 -9.30 -0.10 -7.30
N GLN A 26 -9.33 -1.27 -7.90
CA GLN A 26 -10.31 -2.31 -7.58
C GLN A 26 -10.21 -2.77 -6.13
N SER A 27 -9.00 -2.93 -5.61
CA SER A 27 -8.80 -3.41 -4.23
C SER A 27 -9.08 -2.36 -3.17
N SER A 28 -8.91 -1.08 -3.49
CA SER A 28 -9.18 0.03 -2.55
C SER A 28 -10.59 0.58 -2.68
N GLY A 29 -11.30 0.28 -3.78
CA GLY A 29 -12.58 0.91 -4.11
C GLY A 29 -12.45 2.43 -4.34
N SER A 30 -11.24 2.91 -4.70
CA SER A 30 -10.90 4.32 -4.85
C SER A 30 -10.23 4.55 -6.20
N ALA A 31 -10.10 5.81 -6.61
CA ALA A 31 -9.38 6.20 -7.84
C ALA A 31 -7.89 5.83 -7.80
N PHE A 32 -7.31 5.65 -6.62
CA PHE A 32 -5.92 5.22 -6.39
C PHE A 32 -5.78 4.55 -5.02
N ALA A 33 -4.68 3.84 -4.82
CA ALA A 33 -4.25 3.42 -3.49
C ALA A 33 -3.09 4.33 -3.04
N LEU A 34 -3.19 4.85 -1.82
CA LEU A 34 -2.12 5.62 -1.17
C LEU A 34 -1.40 4.71 -0.17
N PHE A 35 -0.10 4.52 -0.36
CA PHE A 35 0.67 3.59 0.46
C PHE A 35 2.05 4.14 0.85
N ALA A 36 2.56 3.62 1.96
CA ALA A 36 3.93 3.79 2.43
C ALA A 36 4.72 2.50 2.15
N GLY A 37 5.85 2.62 1.45
CA GLY A 37 6.76 1.52 1.14
C GLY A 37 7.77 1.31 2.26
N VAL A 38 7.80 0.10 2.80
CA VAL A 38 8.74 -0.33 3.82
C VAL A 38 9.28 -1.71 3.50
N LYS A 39 10.51 -2.04 3.92
CA LYS A 39 10.96 -3.43 3.86
C LYS A 39 10.10 -4.29 4.77
N LYS A 40 9.63 -5.42 4.24
CA LYS A 40 8.68 -6.31 4.93
C LYS A 40 9.20 -6.80 6.28
N VAL A 41 10.51 -6.95 6.43
CA VAL A 41 11.16 -7.38 7.67
C VAL A 41 10.92 -6.41 8.84
N TYR A 42 10.66 -5.14 8.55
CA TYR A 42 10.36 -4.11 9.56
C TYR A 42 8.87 -3.94 9.87
N LEU A 43 8.00 -4.66 9.17
CA LEU A 43 6.57 -4.69 9.45
C LEU A 43 6.25 -5.88 10.35
N GLN A 44 5.88 -5.61 11.59
CA GLN A 44 5.60 -6.62 12.61
C GLN A 44 4.12 -6.61 12.97
N ILE A 45 3.45 -7.75 12.86
CA ILE A 45 2.09 -7.92 13.35
C ILE A 45 2.17 -8.14 14.86
N THR A 46 1.66 -7.19 15.62
CA THR A 46 1.72 -7.20 17.09
C THR A 46 0.49 -7.81 17.75
N GLN A 47 -0.64 -7.87 17.01
CA GLN A 47 -1.89 -8.45 17.48
C GLN A 47 -2.73 -8.94 16.30
N GLY A 48 -3.51 -10.03 16.54
CA GLY A 48 -4.58 -10.46 15.66
C GLY A 48 -4.12 -11.11 14.36
N ALA A 49 -2.96 -11.76 14.32
CA ALA A 49 -2.49 -12.49 13.14
C ALA A 49 -3.51 -13.51 12.62
N VAL A 50 -4.29 -14.12 13.51
CA VAL A 50 -5.36 -15.08 13.15
C VAL A 50 -6.55 -14.43 12.43
N SER A 51 -6.78 -13.14 12.67
CA SER A 51 -7.79 -12.33 11.97
C SER A 51 -7.32 -11.73 10.66
N MET A 52 -6.11 -12.04 10.23
CA MET A 52 -5.61 -11.62 8.93
C MET A 52 -6.05 -12.59 7.83
N GLY A 53 -6.59 -12.02 6.75
CA GLY A 53 -6.76 -12.69 5.48
C GLY A 53 -5.68 -12.26 4.50
N ASN A 54 -5.50 -13.08 3.46
CA ASN A 54 -4.64 -12.74 2.35
C ASN A 54 -5.28 -13.10 1.02
N TYR A 55 -4.86 -12.42 -0.02
CA TYR A 55 -5.25 -12.68 -1.40
C TYR A 55 -4.04 -12.54 -2.31
N VAL A 56 -3.69 -13.61 -3.00
CA VAL A 56 -2.61 -13.63 -3.99
C VAL A 56 -3.12 -12.95 -5.26
N ARG A 57 -2.54 -11.80 -5.62
CA ARG A 57 -2.87 -11.07 -6.85
C ARG A 57 -2.13 -11.64 -8.06
N ASN A 58 -0.86 -11.94 -7.87
CA ASN A 58 0.01 -12.57 -8.86
C ASN A 58 1.22 -13.21 -8.14
N ALA A 59 2.20 -13.71 -8.91
CA ALA A 59 3.39 -14.39 -8.37
C ALA A 59 4.23 -13.52 -7.40
N ASP A 60 4.17 -12.19 -7.54
CA ASP A 60 5.02 -11.26 -6.80
C ASP A 60 4.26 -10.42 -5.78
N THR A 61 2.91 -10.54 -5.73
CA THR A 61 2.07 -9.59 -5.01
C THR A 61 0.97 -10.28 -4.24
N MET A 62 0.93 -10.03 -2.92
CA MET A 62 -0.09 -10.58 -2.01
C MET A 62 -0.69 -9.47 -1.15
N ALA A 63 -2.00 -9.29 -1.22
CA ALA A 63 -2.73 -8.36 -0.36
C ALA A 63 -3.04 -8.99 0.99
N HIS A 64 -2.90 -8.23 2.06
CA HIS A 64 -3.25 -8.61 3.43
C HIS A 64 -4.32 -7.68 3.97
N PHE A 65 -5.36 -8.24 4.55
CA PHE A 65 -6.52 -7.51 5.04
C PHE A 65 -7.02 -8.08 6.37
N CYS A 66 -7.81 -7.29 7.09
CA CYS A 66 -8.50 -7.74 8.29
C CYS A 66 -9.79 -8.48 7.89
N ARG A 67 -9.99 -9.71 8.38
CA ARG A 67 -11.21 -10.51 8.12
C ARG A 67 -12.44 -9.95 8.84
N GLU A 68 -12.27 -9.25 9.97
CA GLU A 68 -13.35 -8.70 10.78
C GLU A 68 -14.01 -7.47 10.16
N CYS A 69 -13.23 -6.62 9.46
CA CYS A 69 -13.73 -5.35 8.93
C CYS A 69 -13.33 -5.09 7.48
N SER A 70 -12.70 -6.04 6.81
CA SER A 70 -12.26 -5.97 5.41
C SER A 70 -11.24 -4.86 5.09
N SER A 71 -10.71 -4.17 6.11
CA SER A 71 -9.66 -3.15 5.91
C SER A 71 -8.43 -3.77 5.26
N VAL A 72 -8.02 -3.27 4.10
CA VAL A 72 -6.72 -3.62 3.52
C VAL A 72 -5.62 -2.97 4.35
N LEU A 73 -4.68 -3.77 4.84
CA LEU A 73 -3.61 -3.34 5.74
C LEU A 73 -2.35 -3.00 4.95
N PHE A 74 -1.89 -3.95 4.16
CA PHE A 74 -0.72 -3.78 3.30
C PHE A 74 -0.76 -4.79 2.14
N VAL A 75 0.05 -4.50 1.15
CA VAL A 75 0.30 -5.41 0.01
C VAL A 75 1.78 -5.77 0.03
N ALA A 76 2.09 -7.05 0.20
CA ALA A 76 3.44 -7.56 0.01
C ALA A 76 3.75 -7.55 -1.49
N VAL A 77 4.89 -6.99 -1.87
CA VAL A 77 5.34 -6.83 -3.25
C VAL A 77 6.78 -7.32 -3.40
N ARG A 78 7.26 -7.47 -4.63
CA ARG A 78 8.61 -7.99 -4.93
C ARG A 78 8.88 -9.32 -4.19
N LYS A 79 7.98 -10.29 -4.37
CA LYS A 79 8.06 -11.61 -3.72
C LYS A 79 8.14 -11.54 -2.18
N GLY A 80 7.57 -10.48 -1.60
CA GLY A 80 7.53 -10.29 -0.14
C GLY A 80 8.71 -9.54 0.44
N GLU A 81 9.60 -8.98 -0.36
CA GLU A 81 10.69 -8.15 0.12
C GLU A 81 10.19 -6.82 0.72
N TYR A 82 9.17 -6.21 0.08
CA TYR A 82 8.56 -4.96 0.51
C TYR A 82 7.09 -5.13 0.88
N ALA A 83 6.63 -4.25 1.74
CA ALA A 83 5.22 -4.04 2.06
C ALA A 83 4.80 -2.62 1.67
N HIS A 84 3.77 -2.52 0.85
CA HIS A 84 3.05 -1.28 0.59
C HIS A 84 1.93 -1.14 1.62
N VAL A 85 2.22 -0.46 2.71
CA VAL A 85 1.29 -0.27 3.83
C VAL A 85 0.28 0.80 3.47
N GLN A 86 -1.01 0.51 3.62
CA GLN A 86 -2.06 1.48 3.31
C GLN A 86 -2.01 2.65 4.28
N MET A 87 -1.81 3.87 3.77
CA MET A 87 -1.58 5.07 4.59
C MET A 87 -2.74 5.36 5.54
N GLY A 88 -3.97 5.10 5.12
CA GLY A 88 -5.17 5.27 5.96
C GLY A 88 -5.24 4.35 7.18
N THR A 89 -4.37 3.36 7.28
CA THR A 89 -4.28 2.47 8.45
C THR A 89 -3.16 2.86 9.43
N LEU A 90 -2.34 3.84 9.08
CA LEU A 90 -1.28 4.37 9.96
C LEU A 90 -1.85 5.40 10.94
N LEU A 91 -1.43 5.33 12.20
CA LEU A 91 -1.80 6.31 13.23
C LEU A 91 -0.99 7.61 13.12
N LYS A 92 0.21 7.54 12.53
CA LYS A 92 1.04 8.70 12.24
C LYS A 92 1.37 8.70 10.75
N VAL A 93 1.17 9.83 10.09
CA VAL A 93 1.51 10.00 8.68
C VAL A 93 3.02 10.20 8.55
N PRO A 94 3.72 9.46 7.67
CA PRO A 94 5.12 9.74 7.37
C PRO A 94 5.27 11.17 6.83
N GLY A 95 6.34 11.86 7.21
CA GLY A 95 6.66 13.20 6.73
C GLY A 95 7.22 13.25 5.29
N ILE A 96 6.89 12.25 4.47
CA ILE A 96 7.34 12.09 3.08
C ILE A 96 6.16 12.34 2.15
N TRP A 97 6.38 13.14 1.10
CA TRP A 97 5.36 13.41 0.09
C TRP A 97 5.20 12.23 -0.87
N PRO A 98 3.95 11.85 -1.20
CA PRO A 98 3.70 10.75 -2.10
C PRO A 98 4.06 11.08 -3.55
N GLN A 99 4.57 10.09 -4.25
CA GLN A 99 4.82 10.13 -5.68
C GLN A 99 3.72 9.36 -6.41
N SER A 100 3.34 9.85 -7.59
CA SER A 100 2.24 9.26 -8.36
C SER A 100 2.76 8.25 -9.37
N SER A 101 2.27 7.01 -9.28
CA SER A 101 2.41 6.01 -10.34
C SER A 101 1.09 5.94 -11.11
N ILE A 102 1.10 6.39 -12.36
CA ILE A 102 -0.09 6.52 -13.20
C ILE A 102 0.05 5.67 -14.46
N PRO A 103 -0.22 4.35 -14.41
CA PRO A 103 -0.34 3.60 -15.64
C PRO A 103 -1.71 3.90 -16.26
N LYS A 104 -1.73 4.56 -17.41
CA LYS A 104 -2.85 4.74 -18.37
C LYS A 104 -4.27 4.57 -17.76
N ALA A 105 -4.68 5.43 -16.87
CA ALA A 105 -6.06 5.51 -16.43
C ALA A 105 -6.63 6.84 -16.94
N VAL A 106 -7.78 6.79 -17.61
CA VAL A 106 -8.40 7.91 -18.31
C VAL A 106 -8.61 9.16 -17.42
N TRP A 107 -8.73 8.98 -16.11
CA TRP A 107 -8.87 10.09 -15.14
C TRP A 107 -7.60 10.46 -14.39
N ALA A 108 -6.49 9.78 -14.67
CA ALA A 108 -5.21 10.06 -14.02
C ALA A 108 -4.48 11.26 -14.66
N ASP A 109 -4.85 11.59 -15.89
CA ASP A 109 -4.27 12.73 -16.63
C ASP A 109 -4.61 14.08 -16.00
N ASP A 110 -5.66 14.13 -15.15
CA ASP A 110 -6.11 15.35 -14.47
C ASP A 110 -5.41 15.60 -13.13
N ILE A 111 -4.46 14.75 -12.72
CA ILE A 111 -3.76 14.90 -11.45
C ILE A 111 -2.61 15.88 -11.60
N THR A 112 -2.83 17.11 -11.18
CA THR A 112 -1.85 18.21 -11.21
C THR A 112 -1.41 18.59 -9.80
N ASN A 113 -0.84 17.64 -9.05
CA ASN A 113 -0.38 17.90 -7.69
C ASN A 113 1.11 18.32 -7.60
N GLY A 114 1.77 18.52 -8.75
CA GLY A 114 3.18 18.92 -8.82
C GLY A 114 4.17 17.82 -8.42
N GLN A 115 3.70 16.60 -8.19
CA GLN A 115 4.56 15.47 -7.83
C GLN A 115 5.02 14.71 -9.09
N PRO A 116 6.19 14.04 -9.03
CA PRO A 116 6.64 13.20 -10.14
C PRO A 116 5.60 12.14 -10.48
N GLN A 117 5.34 11.98 -11.77
CA GLN A 117 4.40 11.00 -12.31
C GLN A 117 5.18 9.96 -13.11
N PHE A 118 4.88 8.69 -12.89
CA PHE A 118 5.55 7.57 -13.54
C PHE A 118 4.51 6.69 -14.24
N THR A 119 4.79 6.28 -15.46
CA THR A 119 3.93 5.37 -16.24
C THR A 119 3.97 3.94 -15.70
N GLU A 120 5.07 3.59 -15.03
CA GLU A 120 5.30 2.31 -14.35
C GLU A 120 5.91 2.59 -12.97
N PHE A 121 5.98 1.58 -12.12
CA PHE A 121 6.73 1.72 -10.88
C PHE A 121 8.21 1.93 -11.20
N PRO A 122 8.83 3.00 -10.69
CA PRO A 122 10.27 3.18 -10.84
C PRO A 122 11.03 2.02 -10.17
N ASP A 123 12.21 1.68 -10.68
CA ASP A 123 13.01 0.52 -10.21
C ASP A 123 13.39 0.61 -8.72
N TRP A 124 13.36 1.81 -8.16
CA TRP A 124 13.62 2.07 -6.75
C TRP A 124 12.36 1.98 -5.85
N CYS A 125 11.19 1.77 -6.41
CA CYS A 125 9.91 1.62 -5.70
C CYS A 125 9.62 0.17 -5.33
#